data_18725e993e12101375c6f88aa5da76d8
#
_entry.id   18725e993e12101375c6f88aa5da76d8
#
_cell.length_a   1.000
_cell.length_b   1.000
_cell.length_c   1.000
_cell.angle_alpha   90.00
_cell.angle_beta   90.00
_cell.angle_gamma   90.00
#
_symmetry.space_group_name_H-M   'P 1'
#
loop_
_entity.id
_entity.type
_entity.pdbx_description
1 polymer ?
#
loop_
_entity_poly.entity_id
_entity_poly.type
_entity_poly.pdbx_seq_one_letter_code
_entity_poly.pdbx_strand_id
1 'polypeptide(L)'
;MAGHGWRDDKGSSWGKSTGPNPTDRAKSGTKRSLLVEGNGVPIAVTVDGANRHDMKMAPETLQSIVIDRPEPTKENPQNMCMDKAYDFPEVRDLLEEYGYTAHIRSRGEEYNDKKKILGYRARRWVVERTHSWMNRFRKLLIRWEKKEENYIAMLHFACAW
;
A
#
# COMPACT_ATOMS: atom_id res chain seq x y z
N MET A 1 -32.01 -23.96 -23.84
CA MET A 1 -32.25 -22.84 -22.92
C MET A 1 -31.47 -23.15 -21.65
N ALA A 2 -30.27 -22.56 -21.47
CA ALA A 2 -29.45 -22.74 -20.28
C ALA A 2 -29.58 -21.46 -19.45
N GLY A 3 -30.25 -21.58 -18.30
CA GLY A 3 -30.42 -20.52 -17.33
C GLY A 3 -29.08 -20.23 -16.64
N HIS A 4 -28.48 -19.06 -16.89
CA HIS A 4 -27.39 -18.55 -16.07
C HIS A 4 -27.98 -18.06 -14.74
N GLY A 5 -27.85 -18.90 -13.72
CA GLY A 5 -28.12 -18.49 -12.35
C GLY A 5 -27.07 -17.48 -11.91
N TRP A 6 -27.48 -16.25 -11.76
CA TRP A 6 -26.74 -15.22 -11.03
C TRP A 6 -26.67 -15.69 -9.58
N ARG A 7 -25.48 -16.09 -9.11
CA ARG A 7 -25.23 -16.16 -7.68
C ARG A 7 -25.08 -14.71 -7.22
N ASP A 8 -26.08 -14.24 -6.48
CA ASP A 8 -25.90 -13.06 -5.63
C ASP A 8 -24.76 -13.36 -4.66
N ASP A 9 -23.56 -12.85 -4.98
CA ASP A 9 -22.53 -12.65 -3.98
C ASP A 9 -23.17 -11.72 -2.94
N LYS A 10 -23.61 -12.30 -1.83
CA LYS A 10 -23.97 -11.54 -0.64
C LYS A 10 -22.70 -10.83 -0.18
N GLY A 11 -22.42 -9.69 -0.81
CA GLY A 11 -21.34 -8.82 -0.47
C GLY A 11 -21.38 -8.56 1.03
N SER A 12 -20.24 -8.66 1.69
CA SER A 12 -20.07 -8.34 3.10
C SER A 12 -20.93 -7.13 3.43
N SER A 13 -21.69 -7.18 4.53
CA SER A 13 -22.56 -6.07 4.99
C SER A 13 -21.82 -4.72 5.12
N TRP A 14 -20.50 -4.74 5.02
CA TRP A 14 -19.56 -3.63 5.15
C TRP A 14 -19.04 -3.08 3.80
N GLY A 15 -19.49 -3.64 2.65
CA GLY A 15 -19.10 -3.18 1.30
C GLY A 15 -17.88 -3.91 0.73
N LYS A 16 -17.53 -3.57 -0.54
CA LYS A 16 -16.34 -4.09 -1.22
C LYS A 16 -15.05 -3.68 -0.50
N SER A 17 -13.98 -4.45 -0.69
CA SER A 17 -12.65 -4.20 -0.11
C SER A 17 -12.68 -4.08 1.42
N THR A 18 -13.50 -4.91 2.06
CA THR A 18 -13.50 -5.15 3.49
C THR A 18 -13.31 -6.64 3.76
N GLY A 19 -12.58 -6.98 4.80
CA GLY A 19 -12.35 -8.36 5.19
C GLY A 19 -12.05 -8.49 6.68
N PRO A 20 -12.04 -9.75 7.22
CA PRO A 20 -11.73 -9.99 8.62
C PRO A 20 -10.42 -9.32 9.04
N ASN A 21 -10.43 -8.61 10.16
CA ASN A 21 -9.22 -7.98 10.65
C ASN A 21 -8.34 -9.04 11.36
N PRO A 22 -7.09 -9.28 10.92
CA PRO A 22 -6.21 -10.27 11.54
C PRO A 22 -5.86 -9.96 13.01
N THR A 23 -5.85 -8.68 13.37
CA THR A 23 -5.51 -8.20 14.73
C THR A 23 -6.72 -8.07 15.64
N ASP A 24 -7.92 -7.88 15.08
CA ASP A 24 -9.18 -7.83 15.81
C ASP A 24 -10.22 -8.71 15.09
N ARG A 25 -10.23 -9.99 15.40
CA ARG A 25 -11.03 -11.02 14.73
C ARG A 25 -12.53 -10.80 14.78
N ALA A 26 -13.01 -9.94 15.69
CA ALA A 26 -14.42 -9.60 15.82
C ALA A 26 -14.87 -8.52 14.81
N LYS A 27 -13.94 -7.89 14.11
CA LYS A 27 -14.22 -6.77 13.22
C LYS A 27 -13.78 -7.04 11.79
N SER A 28 -14.50 -6.45 10.86
CA SER A 28 -14.05 -6.30 9.48
C SER A 28 -13.34 -4.96 9.30
N GLY A 29 -12.33 -4.93 8.44
CA GLY A 29 -11.56 -3.73 8.16
C GLY A 29 -11.13 -3.63 6.71
N THR A 30 -10.65 -2.46 6.35
CA THR A 30 -10.04 -2.15 5.06
C THR A 30 -8.57 -1.86 5.26
N LYS A 31 -7.72 -2.48 4.46
CA LYS A 31 -6.29 -2.18 4.36
C LYS A 31 -6.05 -1.15 3.27
N ARG A 32 -5.15 -0.21 3.51
CA ARG A 32 -4.68 0.76 2.53
C ARG A 32 -3.24 0.43 2.16
N SER A 33 -2.96 0.25 0.88
CA SER A 33 -1.60 0.21 0.36
C SER A 33 -1.27 1.59 -0.19
N LEU A 34 -0.19 2.18 0.28
CA LEU A 34 0.20 3.55 -0.01
C LEU A 34 1.64 3.58 -0.52
N LEU A 35 1.84 4.20 -1.66
CA LEU A 35 3.15 4.52 -2.20
C LEU A 35 3.40 6.03 -2.06
N VAL A 36 4.55 6.38 -1.50
CA VAL A 36 4.96 7.78 -1.30
C VAL A 36 6.33 8.01 -1.93
N GLU A 37 6.56 9.21 -2.42
CA GLU A 37 7.89 9.65 -2.84
C GLU A 37 8.78 9.97 -1.61
N GLY A 38 10.07 10.30 -1.84
CA GLY A 38 11.07 10.44 -0.78
C GLY A 38 10.77 11.49 0.31
N ASN A 39 9.91 12.48 0.04
CA ASN A 39 9.48 13.50 1.01
C ASN A 39 8.15 13.15 1.70
N GLY A 40 7.49 12.06 1.25
CA GLY A 40 6.25 11.56 1.84
C GLY A 40 4.98 12.00 1.12
N VAL A 41 5.10 12.59 -0.07
CA VAL A 41 3.94 12.91 -0.90
C VAL A 41 3.36 11.61 -1.46
N PRO A 42 2.07 11.32 -1.25
CA PRO A 42 1.44 10.13 -1.80
C PRO A 42 1.36 10.20 -3.32
N ILE A 43 1.79 9.14 -4.00
CA ILE A 43 1.75 9.04 -5.47
C ILE A 43 0.89 7.88 -5.96
N ALA A 44 0.52 6.97 -5.07
CA ALA A 44 -0.43 5.91 -5.35
C ALA A 44 -1.11 5.46 -4.06
N VAL A 45 -2.38 5.08 -4.15
CA VAL A 45 -3.14 4.49 -3.04
C VAL A 45 -4.15 3.48 -3.57
N THR A 46 -4.16 2.29 -2.96
CA THR A 46 -5.16 1.25 -3.21
C THR A 46 -5.76 0.74 -1.91
N VAL A 47 -6.90 0.09 -1.99
CA VAL A 47 -7.61 -0.45 -0.83
C VAL A 47 -8.02 -1.89 -1.10
N ASP A 48 -7.96 -2.71 -0.05
CA ASP A 48 -8.48 -4.09 -0.08
C ASP A 48 -8.93 -4.51 1.33
N GLY A 49 -9.48 -5.70 1.47
CA GLY A 49 -9.85 -6.26 2.76
C GLY A 49 -8.64 -6.38 3.71
N ALA A 50 -8.86 -6.17 5.00
CA ALA A 50 -7.79 -6.22 6.01
C ALA A 50 -7.04 -7.57 6.06
N ASN A 51 -7.66 -8.65 5.60
CA ASN A 51 -7.07 -9.98 5.49
C ASN A 51 -6.19 -10.18 4.25
N ARG A 52 -6.19 -9.22 3.31
CA ARG A 52 -5.35 -9.33 2.11
C ARG A 52 -3.87 -9.22 2.47
N HIS A 53 -3.05 -10.10 1.90
CA HIS A 53 -1.60 -10.05 2.08
C HIS A 53 -1.00 -8.85 1.33
N ASP A 54 -0.04 -8.14 1.96
CA ASP A 54 0.54 -6.91 1.39
C ASP A 54 1.15 -7.13 0.01
N MET A 55 1.87 -8.24 -0.21
CA MET A 55 2.46 -8.57 -1.52
C MET A 55 1.43 -8.61 -2.66
N LYS A 56 0.20 -9.04 -2.37
CA LYS A 56 -0.87 -9.12 -3.39
C LYS A 56 -1.43 -7.76 -3.79
N MET A 57 -1.17 -6.72 -3.00
CA MET A 57 -1.57 -5.35 -3.30
C MET A 57 -0.48 -4.58 -4.07
N ALA A 58 0.76 -5.08 -4.11
CA ALA A 58 1.87 -4.40 -4.75
C ALA A 58 1.64 -4.12 -6.25
N PRO A 59 1.18 -5.08 -7.09
CA PRO A 59 0.94 -4.82 -8.51
C PRO A 59 -0.09 -3.70 -8.73
N GLU A 60 -1.22 -3.77 -8.04
CA GLU A 60 -2.30 -2.79 -8.15
C GLU A 60 -1.84 -1.40 -7.68
N THR A 61 -1.06 -1.34 -6.60
CA THR A 61 -0.51 -0.09 -6.08
C THR A 61 0.45 0.56 -7.08
N LEU A 62 1.32 -0.22 -7.74
CA LEU A 62 2.22 0.30 -8.77
C LEU A 62 1.46 0.77 -10.02
N GLN A 63 0.41 0.05 -10.44
CA GLN A 63 -0.43 0.44 -11.55
C GLN A 63 -1.24 1.73 -11.28
N SER A 64 -1.52 2.03 -10.00
CA SER A 64 -2.29 3.20 -9.59
C SER A 64 -1.46 4.48 -9.41
N ILE A 65 -0.18 4.49 -9.81
CA ILE A 65 0.66 5.70 -9.79
C ILE A 65 0.05 6.76 -10.71
N VAL A 66 -0.24 7.94 -10.14
CA VAL A 66 -0.97 9.03 -10.82
C VAL A 66 -0.06 10.10 -11.44
N ILE A 67 1.25 9.98 -11.29
CA ILE A 67 2.24 10.93 -11.80
C ILE A 67 3.06 10.31 -12.92
N ASP A 68 3.50 11.15 -13.85
CA ASP A 68 4.51 10.76 -14.84
C ASP A 68 5.85 10.57 -14.13
N ARG A 69 6.45 9.41 -14.34
CA ARG A 69 7.76 9.08 -13.78
C ARG A 69 8.84 9.29 -14.85
N PRO A 70 9.97 9.92 -14.51
CA PRO A 70 11.12 9.94 -15.40
C PRO A 70 11.63 8.50 -15.60
N GLU A 71 12.16 8.22 -16.78
CA GLU A 71 12.82 6.94 -17.03
C GLU A 71 14.04 6.76 -16.09
N PRO A 72 14.15 5.61 -15.40
CA PRO A 72 15.31 5.35 -14.54
C PRO A 72 16.57 5.21 -15.40
N THR A 73 17.65 5.85 -14.97
CA THR A 73 18.98 5.75 -15.60
C THR A 73 19.99 5.23 -14.60
N LYS A 74 21.18 4.86 -15.08
CA LYS A 74 22.29 4.44 -14.20
C LYS A 74 22.74 5.57 -13.28
N GLU A 75 22.69 6.81 -13.76
CA GLU A 75 23.07 8.01 -13.02
C GLU A 75 21.97 8.45 -12.05
N ASN A 76 20.71 8.14 -12.37
CA ASN A 76 19.54 8.49 -11.56
C ASN A 76 18.62 7.28 -11.37
N PRO A 77 19.01 6.28 -10.57
CA PRO A 77 18.22 5.09 -10.31
C PRO A 77 17.00 5.42 -9.45
N GLN A 78 15.87 4.79 -9.73
CA GLN A 78 14.69 4.88 -8.89
C GLN A 78 14.69 3.79 -7.83
N ASN A 79 14.71 4.19 -6.57
CA ASN A 79 14.82 3.29 -5.43
C ASN A 79 13.46 3.07 -4.77
N MET A 80 13.08 1.82 -4.52
CA MET A 80 11.86 1.45 -3.81
C MET A 80 12.17 0.80 -2.47
N CYS A 81 11.79 1.47 -1.38
CA CYS A 81 11.96 0.93 -0.02
C CYS A 81 10.64 0.31 0.45
N MET A 82 10.65 -0.98 0.76
CA MET A 82 9.47 -1.72 1.22
C MET A 82 9.76 -2.47 2.51
N ASP A 83 8.68 -2.83 3.23
CA ASP A 83 8.77 -3.65 4.44
C ASP A 83 9.06 -5.10 4.08
N LYS A 84 9.53 -5.87 5.06
CA LYS A 84 9.76 -7.33 4.96
C LYS A 84 8.52 -8.11 4.50
N ALA A 85 7.33 -7.63 4.76
CA ALA A 85 6.10 -8.23 4.26
C ALA A 85 6.02 -8.32 2.73
N TYR A 86 6.88 -7.60 2.02
CA TYR A 86 7.02 -7.61 0.57
C TYR A 86 8.23 -8.40 0.07
N ASP A 87 8.96 -9.09 0.96
CA ASP A 87 10.17 -9.85 0.61
C ASP A 87 9.83 -11.19 -0.04
N PHE A 88 9.35 -11.11 -1.26
CA PHE A 88 9.01 -12.23 -2.13
C PHE A 88 9.66 -12.05 -3.51
N PRO A 89 10.12 -13.15 -4.16
CA PRO A 89 10.70 -13.07 -5.50
C PRO A 89 9.79 -12.34 -6.48
N GLU A 90 8.50 -12.65 -6.48
CA GLU A 90 7.50 -12.08 -7.40
C GLU A 90 7.39 -10.55 -7.25
N VAL A 91 7.58 -10.02 -6.04
CA VAL A 91 7.56 -8.57 -5.81
C VAL A 91 8.87 -7.94 -6.31
N ARG A 92 10.00 -8.63 -6.16
CA ARG A 92 11.29 -8.15 -6.66
C ARG A 92 11.31 -8.09 -8.18
N ASP A 93 10.81 -9.15 -8.84
CA ASP A 93 10.68 -9.23 -10.30
C ASP A 93 9.75 -8.12 -10.82
N LEU A 94 8.62 -7.91 -10.15
CA LEU A 94 7.69 -6.82 -10.46
C LEU A 94 8.35 -5.43 -10.34
N LEU A 95 9.14 -5.19 -9.29
CA LEU A 95 9.83 -3.91 -9.12
C LEU A 95 10.88 -3.69 -10.21
N GLU A 96 11.59 -4.73 -10.62
CA GLU A 96 12.55 -4.69 -11.72
C GLU A 96 11.85 -4.38 -13.05
N GLU A 97 10.70 -5.00 -13.33
CA GLU A 97 9.87 -4.71 -14.52
C GLU A 97 9.46 -3.22 -14.58
N TYR A 98 9.14 -2.64 -13.41
CA TYR A 98 8.81 -1.21 -13.30
C TYR A 98 10.06 -0.30 -13.22
N GLY A 99 11.28 -0.84 -13.37
CA GLY A 99 12.53 -0.09 -13.34
C GLY A 99 12.95 0.40 -11.96
N TYR A 100 12.44 -0.21 -10.88
CA TYR A 100 12.86 0.13 -9.52
C TYR A 100 14.01 -0.74 -9.02
N THR A 101 14.93 -0.14 -8.28
CA THR A 101 15.89 -0.88 -7.45
C THR A 101 15.23 -1.18 -6.09
N ALA A 102 15.00 -2.45 -5.81
CA ALA A 102 14.31 -2.89 -4.60
C ALA A 102 15.21 -2.82 -3.36
N HIS A 103 14.75 -2.15 -2.32
CA HIS A 103 15.36 -2.10 -0.98
C HIS A 103 14.41 -2.71 0.05
N ILE A 104 14.36 -4.04 0.09
CA ILE A 104 13.55 -4.82 1.02
C ILE A 104 14.51 -5.49 2.00
N ARG A 105 14.54 -5.01 3.26
CA ARG A 105 15.49 -5.48 4.27
C ARG A 105 14.82 -6.26 5.37
N SER A 106 15.48 -7.31 5.83
CA SER A 106 15.07 -8.05 7.02
C SER A 106 15.32 -7.23 8.31
N ARG A 107 14.63 -7.59 9.40
CA ARG A 107 14.82 -6.90 10.71
C ARG A 107 16.26 -6.95 11.20
N GLY A 108 16.96 -8.06 10.96
CA GLY A 108 18.36 -8.24 11.39
C GLY A 108 19.33 -7.35 10.62
N GLU A 109 19.09 -7.16 9.33
CA GLU A 109 19.91 -6.29 8.47
C GLU A 109 19.75 -4.81 8.86
N GLU A 110 18.53 -4.35 9.12
CA GLU A 110 18.30 -2.97 9.60
C GLU A 110 19.00 -2.68 10.94
N TYR A 111 19.00 -3.64 11.85
CA TYR A 111 19.69 -3.48 13.12
C TYR A 111 21.20 -3.37 12.94
N ASN A 112 21.77 -4.18 12.05
CA ASN A 112 23.19 -4.15 11.73
C ASN A 112 23.59 -2.85 11.03
N ASP A 113 22.76 -2.35 10.13
CA ASP A 113 22.99 -1.08 9.41
C ASP A 113 22.94 0.13 10.36
N LYS A 114 21.99 0.14 11.31
CA LYS A 114 21.95 1.17 12.36
C LYS A 114 23.22 1.23 13.21
N LYS A 115 23.88 0.08 13.41
CA LYS A 115 25.15 0.00 14.14
C LYS A 115 26.37 0.41 13.32
N LYS A 116 26.35 0.13 12.01
CA LYS A 116 27.49 0.30 11.11
C LYS A 116 27.52 1.67 10.41
N ILE A 117 26.36 2.26 10.17
CA ILE A 117 26.24 3.50 9.39
C ILE A 117 25.75 4.61 10.30
N LEU A 118 26.64 5.56 10.61
CA LEU A 118 26.30 6.74 11.40
C LEU A 118 25.21 7.56 10.68
N GLY A 119 24.09 7.81 11.38
CA GLY A 119 22.97 8.56 10.82
C GLY A 119 21.99 7.75 9.95
N TYR A 120 22.17 6.43 9.85
CA TYR A 120 21.23 5.57 9.13
C TYR A 120 19.81 5.68 9.69
N ARG A 121 18.87 6.01 8.81
CA ARG A 121 17.42 5.97 9.10
C ARG A 121 16.75 5.08 8.06
N ALA A 122 16.04 4.05 8.53
CA ALA A 122 15.19 3.24 7.66
C ALA A 122 14.12 4.16 7.03
N ARG A 123 14.05 4.26 5.71
CA ARG A 123 13.13 5.20 5.02
C ARG A 123 11.64 4.86 5.18
N ARG A 124 11.31 3.74 5.83
CA ARG A 124 9.92 3.36 6.15
C ARG A 124 9.16 4.41 6.98
N TRP A 125 9.87 5.19 7.80
CA TRP A 125 9.23 6.25 8.58
C TRP A 125 8.47 7.27 7.71
N VAL A 126 8.84 7.39 6.43
CA VAL A 126 8.19 8.32 5.48
C VAL A 126 6.75 7.89 5.22
N VAL A 127 6.53 6.63 4.86
CA VAL A 127 5.18 6.10 4.63
C VAL A 127 4.37 6.01 5.92
N GLU A 128 5.01 5.66 7.04
CA GLU A 128 4.38 5.63 8.37
C GLU A 128 3.88 7.03 8.77
N ARG A 129 4.69 8.08 8.53
CA ARG A 129 4.30 9.47 8.76
C ARG A 129 3.08 9.86 7.92
N THR A 130 3.06 9.50 6.65
CA THR A 130 1.95 9.79 5.75
C THR A 130 0.68 9.05 6.18
N HIS A 131 0.77 7.78 6.58
CA HIS A 131 -0.37 7.07 7.17
C HIS A 131 -0.90 7.75 8.43
N SER A 132 0.00 8.18 9.33
CA SER A 132 -0.36 8.89 10.56
C SER A 132 -1.04 10.22 10.27
N TRP A 133 -0.58 10.93 9.26
CA TRP A 133 -1.21 12.17 8.81
C TRP A 133 -2.61 11.91 8.24
N MET A 134 -2.78 10.93 7.35
CA MET A 134 -4.09 10.55 6.80
C MET A 134 -5.09 10.14 7.90
N ASN A 135 -4.62 9.54 8.99
CA ASN A 135 -5.47 9.14 10.12
C ASN A 135 -6.03 10.33 10.91
N ARG A 136 -5.55 11.56 10.71
CA ARG A 136 -6.14 12.78 11.28
C ARG A 136 -7.48 13.13 10.65
N PHE A 137 -7.74 12.65 9.43
CA PHE A 137 -9.06 12.78 8.80
C PHE A 137 -10.00 11.71 9.37
N ARG A 138 -10.97 12.14 10.20
CA ARG A 138 -11.88 11.22 10.93
C ARG A 138 -12.58 10.20 10.02
N LYS A 139 -12.97 10.61 8.81
CA LYS A 139 -13.62 9.73 7.83
C LYS A 139 -12.68 8.70 7.21
N LEU A 140 -11.36 8.93 7.28
CA LEU A 140 -10.34 7.98 6.81
C LEU A 140 -9.85 7.07 7.93
N LEU A 141 -9.85 7.54 9.18
CA LEU A 141 -9.45 6.72 10.33
C LEU A 141 -10.36 5.49 10.49
N ILE A 142 -11.67 5.71 10.35
CA ILE A 142 -12.69 4.65 10.36
C ILE A 142 -13.47 4.78 9.05
N ARG A 143 -13.49 3.70 8.26
CA ARG A 143 -14.25 3.69 7.02
C ARG A 143 -15.75 3.56 7.33
N TRP A 144 -16.50 4.61 7.06
CA TRP A 144 -17.95 4.66 7.12
C TRP A 144 -18.60 4.44 5.76
N GLU A 145 -17.85 4.69 4.69
CA GLU A 145 -18.35 4.58 3.32
C GLU A 145 -18.45 3.12 2.89
N LYS A 146 -19.67 2.67 2.58
CA LYS A 146 -19.93 1.32 2.06
C LYS A 146 -19.43 1.17 0.63
N LYS A 147 -19.61 2.21 -0.20
CA LYS A 147 -19.10 2.23 -1.57
C LYS A 147 -17.61 2.46 -1.56
N GLU A 148 -16.90 1.56 -2.22
CA GLU A 148 -15.44 1.62 -2.34
C GLU A 148 -14.97 2.89 -3.03
N GLU A 149 -15.65 3.26 -4.13
CA GLU A 149 -15.32 4.42 -4.94
C GLU A 149 -15.37 5.72 -4.12
N ASN A 150 -16.35 5.85 -3.22
CA ASN A 150 -16.45 7.02 -2.35
C ASN A 150 -15.28 7.07 -1.35
N TYR A 151 -14.91 5.91 -0.81
CA TYR A 151 -13.77 5.85 0.12
C TYR A 151 -12.45 6.16 -0.59
N ILE A 152 -12.23 5.62 -1.79
CA ILE A 152 -11.06 5.92 -2.62
C ILE A 152 -11.03 7.41 -2.98
N ALA A 153 -12.16 8.00 -3.37
CA ALA A 153 -12.23 9.43 -3.68
C ALA A 153 -11.81 10.30 -2.47
N MET A 154 -12.23 9.94 -1.26
CA MET A 154 -11.80 10.64 -0.04
C MET A 154 -10.30 10.45 0.23
N LEU A 155 -9.74 9.27 -0.05
CA LEU A 155 -8.30 9.02 0.07
C LEU A 155 -7.52 9.88 -0.93
N HIS A 156 -7.94 9.93 -2.20
CA HIS A 156 -7.32 10.79 -3.21
C HIS A 156 -7.40 12.27 -2.84
N PHE A 157 -8.55 12.72 -2.33
CA PHE A 157 -8.68 14.09 -1.85
C PHE A 157 -7.71 14.40 -0.69
N ALA A 158 -7.57 13.48 0.25
CA ALA A 158 -6.59 13.64 1.34
C ALA A 158 -5.14 13.59 0.82
N CYS A 159 -4.83 12.79 -0.20
CA CYS A 159 -3.50 12.74 -0.80
C CYS A 159 -3.13 14.05 -1.54
N ALA A 160 -4.13 14.79 -2.02
CA ALA A 160 -3.93 16.05 -2.74
C ALA A 160 -3.79 17.28 -1.80
N TRP A 161 -4.12 17.11 -0.53
CA TRP A 161 -4.04 18.18 0.50
C TRP A 161 -2.63 18.27 1.08
#